data_78e6185c8ead36e3cfc828e0ba0df617
#
_entry.id   78e6185c8ead36e3cfc828e0ba0df617
#
_cell.length_a   1.000
_cell.length_b   1.000
_cell.length_c   1.000
_cell.angle_alpha   90.00
_cell.angle_beta   90.00
_cell.angle_gamma   90.00
#
_symmetry.space_group_name_H-M   'P 1'
#
loop_
_entity.id
_entity.type
_entity.pdbx_description
1 polymer ?
#
loop_
_entity_poly.entity_id
_entity_poly.type
_entity_poly.pdbx_seq_one_letter_code
_entity_poly.pdbx_strand_id
1 'polypeptide(L)'
;MSSADDAERAKLLEHARSSYATRSWTEAYDAFSALDGAEPLRPSDLAWFAATAFMLGKVTEMLTTLERAYHAYLEVGEPLLAARTALWLASNLASRGKFPQASGWVEVSERLLQSAPEDCVERGYLLLPRMLRHVMAHEFEDVVEVGGRAADIGRRFGDPDLSALAAQTQARALLRLSRTDEGLRLLDEVMISVTGSRLSPMVTGLVYCSVLEGCYETHAIKRAAAWTQSLTDWCGEQPDLVAFNDQCLAHRSEILRLQGSWTEAEEEAQRAGEAGARFQIAAQAHYQLGEIQRMRGDLAAAEQTYRRVSLDGGDPMPGVALLRLAQGNADAAFTSLADSLAEATDPFVRIQLMPAVVEVAIAAHALPEATQAAEEMSEVADATGTAAHLAWAEH
;
A
#
# COMPACT_ATOMS: atom_id res chain seq x y z
N MET A 1 -40.25 -11.45 20.88
CA MET A 1 -39.03 -12.26 21.05
C MET A 1 -39.01 -12.81 22.47
N SER A 2 -38.54 -14.05 22.66
CA SER A 2 -38.46 -14.67 23.99
C SER A 2 -37.20 -14.21 24.69
N SER A 3 -37.20 -14.09 26.01
CA SER A 3 -36.01 -13.82 26.85
C SER A 3 -34.83 -14.78 26.57
N ALA A 4 -35.12 -15.95 26.02
CA ALA A 4 -34.11 -16.93 25.60
C ALA A 4 -33.43 -16.52 24.29
N ASP A 5 -34.20 -15.97 23.32
CA ASP A 5 -33.69 -15.50 22.03
C ASP A 5 -32.75 -14.26 22.22
N ASP A 6 -33.13 -13.38 23.15
CA ASP A 6 -32.29 -12.19 23.50
C ASP A 6 -30.95 -12.61 24.15
N ALA A 7 -30.98 -13.62 25.01
CA ALA A 7 -29.77 -14.15 25.66
C ALA A 7 -28.84 -14.86 24.68
N GLU A 8 -29.39 -15.58 23.70
CA GLU A 8 -28.62 -16.26 22.66
C GLU A 8 -28.01 -15.24 21.69
N ARG A 9 -28.77 -14.22 21.29
CA ARG A 9 -28.25 -13.08 20.49
C ARG A 9 -27.10 -12.34 21.19
N ALA A 10 -27.23 -12.09 22.50
CA ALA A 10 -26.17 -11.42 23.26
C ALA A 10 -24.88 -12.26 23.30
N LYS A 11 -24.99 -13.59 23.46
CA LYS A 11 -23.83 -14.50 23.41
C LYS A 11 -23.17 -14.52 22.03
N LEU A 12 -23.96 -14.56 20.95
CA LEU A 12 -23.44 -14.56 19.60
C LEU A 12 -22.75 -13.22 19.29
N LEU A 13 -23.26 -12.08 19.80
CA LEU A 13 -22.62 -10.78 19.64
C LEU A 13 -21.29 -10.68 20.40
N GLU A 14 -21.24 -11.23 21.61
CA GLU A 14 -19.99 -11.32 22.37
C GLU A 14 -18.97 -12.21 21.65
N HIS A 15 -19.40 -13.33 21.09
CA HIS A 15 -18.57 -14.19 20.26
C HIS A 15 -18.03 -13.44 19.02
N ALA A 16 -18.88 -12.74 18.26
CA ALA A 16 -18.46 -11.94 17.10
C ALA A 16 -17.38 -10.91 17.45
N ARG A 17 -17.57 -10.19 18.56
CA ARG A 17 -16.61 -9.18 19.06
C ARG A 17 -15.30 -9.81 19.53
N SER A 18 -15.39 -10.95 20.24
CA SER A 18 -14.20 -11.69 20.68
C SER A 18 -13.42 -12.23 19.50
N SER A 19 -14.08 -12.84 18.53
CA SER A 19 -13.45 -13.35 17.31
C SER A 19 -12.79 -12.23 16.49
N TYR A 20 -13.42 -11.04 16.43
CA TYR A 20 -12.77 -9.85 15.83
C TYR A 20 -11.50 -9.46 16.61
N ALA A 21 -11.56 -9.41 17.93
CA ALA A 21 -10.43 -9.04 18.78
C ALA A 21 -9.26 -10.05 18.69
N THR A 22 -9.57 -11.33 18.50
CA THR A 22 -8.57 -12.40 18.31
C THR A 22 -8.18 -12.61 16.85
N ARG A 23 -8.70 -11.79 15.93
CA ARG A 23 -8.42 -11.85 14.48
C ARG A 23 -8.85 -13.15 13.80
N SER A 24 -9.83 -13.84 14.35
CA SER A 24 -10.51 -15.01 13.75
C SER A 24 -11.57 -14.50 12.77
N TRP A 25 -11.11 -14.06 11.58
CA TRP A 25 -11.91 -13.24 10.66
C TRP A 25 -13.15 -13.96 10.13
N THR A 26 -13.04 -15.24 9.77
CA THR A 26 -14.18 -16.06 9.29
C THR A 26 -15.23 -16.21 10.37
N GLU A 27 -14.83 -16.57 11.59
CA GLU A 27 -15.76 -16.70 12.71
C GLU A 27 -16.47 -15.39 13.05
N ALA A 28 -15.70 -14.27 13.08
CA ALA A 28 -16.27 -12.95 13.32
C ALA A 28 -17.29 -12.57 12.23
N TYR A 29 -16.94 -12.81 10.95
CA TYR A 29 -17.80 -12.53 9.82
C TYR A 29 -19.11 -13.32 9.87
N ASP A 30 -19.03 -14.64 10.09
CA ASP A 30 -20.19 -15.52 10.13
C ASP A 30 -21.13 -15.14 11.28
N ALA A 31 -20.57 -14.82 12.45
CA ALA A 31 -21.35 -14.39 13.61
C ALA A 31 -22.02 -13.02 13.39
N PHE A 32 -21.30 -12.01 12.84
CA PHE A 32 -21.91 -10.72 12.49
C PHE A 32 -22.98 -10.86 11.41
N SER A 33 -22.73 -11.67 10.38
CA SER A 33 -23.67 -11.92 9.29
C SER A 33 -24.97 -12.57 9.78
N ALA A 34 -24.87 -13.56 10.66
CA ALA A 34 -26.03 -14.21 11.27
C ALA A 34 -26.85 -13.23 12.13
N LEU A 35 -26.18 -12.39 12.92
CA LEU A 35 -26.82 -11.37 13.75
C LEU A 35 -27.55 -10.32 12.92
N ASP A 36 -26.92 -9.84 11.85
CA ASP A 36 -27.41 -8.79 10.98
C ASP A 36 -28.62 -9.24 10.15
N GLY A 37 -28.68 -10.51 9.78
CA GLY A 37 -29.83 -11.12 9.12
C GLY A 37 -31.09 -11.22 9.97
N ALA A 38 -30.97 -11.22 11.31
CA ALA A 38 -32.08 -11.31 12.24
C ALA A 38 -32.62 -9.93 12.66
N GLU A 39 -31.72 -9.02 13.06
CA GLU A 39 -32.04 -7.63 13.47
C GLU A 39 -30.86 -6.71 13.18
N PRO A 40 -31.08 -5.41 12.90
CA PRO A 40 -30.03 -4.46 12.63
C PRO A 40 -28.98 -4.41 13.77
N LEU A 41 -27.72 -4.44 13.40
CA LEU A 41 -26.59 -4.27 14.31
C LEU A 41 -26.48 -2.81 14.78
N ARG A 42 -25.86 -2.61 15.94
CA ARG A 42 -25.47 -1.26 16.38
C ARG A 42 -24.42 -0.66 15.43
N PRO A 43 -24.33 0.67 15.33
CA PRO A 43 -23.40 1.32 14.41
C PRO A 43 -21.94 0.85 14.57
N SER A 44 -21.48 0.68 15.82
CA SER A 44 -20.13 0.19 16.12
C SER A 44 -19.91 -1.27 15.67
N ASP A 45 -20.92 -2.11 15.79
CA ASP A 45 -20.85 -3.51 15.37
C ASP A 45 -20.87 -3.63 13.85
N LEU A 46 -21.62 -2.74 13.17
CA LEU A 46 -21.54 -2.59 11.69
C LEU A 46 -20.14 -2.17 11.24
N ALA A 47 -19.49 -1.24 11.94
CA ALA A 47 -18.14 -0.84 11.62
C ALA A 47 -17.12 -1.99 11.77
N TRP A 48 -17.25 -2.83 12.80
CA TRP A 48 -16.42 -4.02 12.97
C TRP A 48 -16.75 -5.10 11.94
N PHE A 49 -18.01 -5.29 11.61
CA PHE A 49 -18.43 -6.19 10.53
C PHE A 49 -17.82 -5.77 9.18
N ALA A 50 -17.86 -4.48 8.86
CA ALA A 50 -17.23 -3.95 7.65
C ALA A 50 -15.70 -4.17 7.65
N ALA A 51 -15.03 -3.94 8.78
CA ALA A 51 -13.60 -4.20 8.92
C ALA A 51 -13.28 -5.69 8.75
N THR A 52 -14.10 -6.58 9.30
CA THR A 52 -13.99 -8.04 9.13
C THR A 52 -14.14 -8.44 7.66
N ALA A 53 -15.16 -7.89 6.97
CA ALA A 53 -15.37 -8.12 5.53
C ALA A 53 -14.16 -7.64 4.70
N PHE A 54 -13.54 -6.51 5.10
CA PHE A 54 -12.31 -6.04 4.46
C PHE A 54 -11.16 -7.04 4.62
N MET A 55 -10.93 -7.56 5.83
CA MET A 55 -9.85 -8.52 6.12
C MET A 55 -10.01 -9.83 5.33
N LEU A 56 -11.25 -10.23 5.05
CA LEU A 56 -11.60 -11.37 4.19
C LEU A 56 -11.65 -11.04 2.69
N GLY A 57 -11.29 -9.83 2.27
CA GLY A 57 -11.32 -9.42 0.86
C GLY A 57 -12.71 -9.19 0.27
N LYS A 58 -13.78 -9.21 1.10
CA LYS A 58 -15.18 -9.02 0.69
C LYS A 58 -15.51 -7.54 0.50
N VAL A 59 -14.94 -6.93 -0.53
CA VAL A 59 -14.92 -5.48 -0.75
C VAL A 59 -16.31 -4.86 -0.90
N THR A 60 -17.20 -5.51 -1.67
CA THR A 60 -18.57 -4.99 -1.91
C THR A 60 -19.34 -4.95 -0.60
N GLU A 61 -19.28 -6.00 0.18
CA GLU A 61 -19.94 -6.11 1.48
C GLU A 61 -19.37 -5.10 2.47
N MET A 62 -18.06 -4.93 2.49
CA MET A 62 -17.41 -3.93 3.32
C MET A 62 -17.93 -2.52 3.01
N LEU A 63 -17.98 -2.11 1.74
CA LEU A 63 -18.48 -0.79 1.34
C LEU A 63 -19.96 -0.60 1.72
N THR A 64 -20.81 -1.60 1.42
CA THR A 64 -22.24 -1.54 1.76
C THR A 64 -22.46 -1.48 3.27
N THR A 65 -21.68 -2.23 4.04
CA THR A 65 -21.79 -2.24 5.51
C THR A 65 -21.28 -0.94 6.13
N LEU A 66 -20.21 -0.34 5.59
CA LEU A 66 -19.75 0.99 6.00
C LEU A 66 -20.80 2.08 5.73
N GLU A 67 -21.46 2.03 4.56
CA GLU A 67 -22.53 2.98 4.26
C GLU A 67 -23.71 2.84 5.24
N ARG A 68 -24.08 1.62 5.58
CA ARG A 68 -25.09 1.37 6.61
C ARG A 68 -24.64 1.86 7.99
N ALA A 69 -23.37 1.64 8.36
CA ALA A 69 -22.81 2.15 9.62
C ALA A 69 -22.89 3.68 9.67
N TYR A 70 -22.55 4.37 8.57
CA TYR A 70 -22.70 5.81 8.44
C TYR A 70 -24.12 6.30 8.75
N HIS A 71 -25.13 5.71 8.11
CA HIS A 71 -26.54 6.07 8.36
C HIS A 71 -26.96 5.75 9.79
N ALA A 72 -26.59 4.61 10.30
CA ALA A 72 -26.90 4.20 11.68
C ALA A 72 -26.25 5.14 12.73
N TYR A 73 -25.04 5.64 12.50
CA TYR A 73 -24.44 6.66 13.36
C TYR A 73 -25.22 7.98 13.35
N LEU A 74 -25.74 8.42 12.19
CA LEU A 74 -26.58 9.60 12.12
C LEU A 74 -27.91 9.43 12.88
N GLU A 75 -28.54 8.26 12.76
CA GLU A 75 -29.81 7.96 13.44
C GLU A 75 -29.68 7.97 14.98
N VAL A 76 -28.53 7.55 15.51
CA VAL A 76 -28.29 7.58 16.96
C VAL A 76 -27.68 8.90 17.45
N GLY A 77 -27.49 9.88 16.57
CA GLY A 77 -27.00 11.21 16.93
C GLY A 77 -25.48 11.28 17.16
N GLU A 78 -24.71 10.41 16.50
CA GLU A 78 -23.25 10.35 16.57
C GLU A 78 -22.58 10.90 15.27
N PRO A 79 -22.70 12.21 14.97
CA PRO A 79 -22.26 12.77 13.68
C PRO A 79 -20.73 12.73 13.49
N LEU A 80 -19.93 12.71 14.57
CA LEU A 80 -18.48 12.59 14.46
C LEU A 80 -18.07 11.20 13.95
N LEU A 81 -18.66 10.14 14.49
CA LEU A 81 -18.41 8.77 14.03
C LEU A 81 -18.95 8.55 12.60
N ALA A 82 -20.08 9.18 12.25
CA ALA A 82 -20.57 9.20 10.87
C ALA A 82 -19.57 9.90 9.93
N ALA A 83 -19.00 11.04 10.31
CA ALA A 83 -17.99 11.75 9.53
C ALA A 83 -16.73 10.88 9.31
N ARG A 84 -16.24 10.22 10.36
CA ARG A 84 -15.10 9.28 10.27
C ARG A 84 -15.42 8.11 9.32
N THR A 85 -16.61 7.53 9.42
CA THR A 85 -17.05 6.44 8.54
C THR A 85 -17.11 6.89 7.08
N ALA A 86 -17.59 8.11 6.81
CA ALA A 86 -17.60 8.70 5.48
C ALA A 86 -16.17 8.85 4.90
N LEU A 87 -15.17 9.21 5.72
CA LEU A 87 -13.76 9.30 5.30
C LEU A 87 -13.17 7.91 4.99
N TRP A 88 -13.55 6.87 5.73
CA TRP A 88 -13.15 5.50 5.40
C TRP A 88 -13.77 5.02 4.08
N LEU A 89 -15.05 5.35 3.81
CA LEU A 89 -15.68 5.11 2.50
C LEU A 89 -14.92 5.83 1.39
N ALA A 90 -14.62 7.12 1.58
CA ALA A 90 -13.86 7.92 0.63
C ALA A 90 -12.49 7.28 0.31
N SER A 91 -11.73 6.91 1.35
CA SER A 91 -10.41 6.30 1.20
C SER A 91 -10.48 4.98 0.41
N ASN A 92 -11.43 4.10 0.77
CA ASN A 92 -11.63 2.83 0.09
C ASN A 92 -12.11 2.96 -1.36
N LEU A 93 -12.88 3.99 -1.68
CA LEU A 93 -13.31 4.29 -3.06
C LEU A 93 -12.16 4.89 -3.88
N ALA A 94 -11.39 5.81 -3.30
CA ALA A 94 -10.23 6.43 -3.94
C ALA A 94 -9.18 5.40 -4.31
N SER A 95 -8.85 4.44 -3.41
CA SER A 95 -7.90 3.36 -3.67
C SER A 95 -8.32 2.42 -4.82
N ARG A 96 -9.57 2.53 -5.29
CA ARG A 96 -10.14 1.78 -6.42
C ARG A 96 -10.40 2.65 -7.65
N GLY A 97 -9.83 3.87 -7.68
CA GLY A 97 -10.01 4.81 -8.79
C GLY A 97 -11.40 5.44 -8.90
N LYS A 98 -12.28 5.25 -7.90
CA LYS A 98 -13.64 5.84 -7.89
C LYS A 98 -13.62 7.25 -7.32
N PHE A 99 -12.78 8.12 -7.86
CA PHE A 99 -12.52 9.46 -7.34
C PHE A 99 -13.76 10.37 -7.20
N PRO A 100 -14.71 10.42 -8.16
CA PRO A 100 -15.91 11.26 -7.98
C PRO A 100 -16.74 10.86 -6.76
N GLN A 101 -16.91 9.56 -6.52
CA GLN A 101 -17.66 9.05 -5.38
C GLN A 101 -16.89 9.29 -4.06
N ALA A 102 -15.58 9.10 -4.08
CA ALA A 102 -14.72 9.40 -2.94
C ALA A 102 -14.80 10.88 -2.54
N SER A 103 -14.73 11.80 -3.51
CA SER A 103 -14.89 13.25 -3.26
C SER A 103 -16.25 13.58 -2.64
N GLY A 104 -17.32 12.96 -3.12
CA GLY A 104 -18.66 13.15 -2.51
C GLY A 104 -18.71 12.76 -1.04
N TRP A 105 -18.06 11.65 -0.64
CA TRP A 105 -17.99 11.23 0.75
C TRP A 105 -17.09 12.16 1.60
N VAL A 106 -16.03 12.73 1.05
CA VAL A 106 -15.23 13.77 1.73
C VAL A 106 -16.09 15.00 2.02
N GLU A 107 -16.86 15.50 1.02
CA GLU A 107 -17.78 16.64 1.21
C GLU A 107 -18.88 16.36 2.25
N VAL A 108 -19.38 15.11 2.30
CA VAL A 108 -20.32 14.68 3.34
C VAL A 108 -19.70 14.81 4.73
N SER A 109 -18.47 14.32 4.89
CA SER A 109 -17.73 14.43 6.16
C SER A 109 -17.46 15.90 6.53
N GLU A 110 -17.04 16.74 5.56
CA GLU A 110 -16.81 18.17 5.77
C GLU A 110 -18.07 18.88 6.30
N ARG A 111 -19.24 18.60 5.71
CA ARG A 111 -20.50 19.19 6.17
C ARG A 111 -20.85 18.78 7.60
N LEU A 112 -20.68 17.53 7.97
CA LEU A 112 -20.92 17.07 9.35
C LEU A 112 -19.99 17.76 10.35
N LEU A 113 -18.74 18.00 9.95
CA LEU A 113 -17.74 18.64 10.79
C LEU A 113 -17.90 20.18 10.87
N GLN A 114 -18.72 20.82 10.05
CA GLN A 114 -19.01 22.27 10.16
C GLN A 114 -19.64 22.65 11.50
N SER A 115 -20.51 21.79 12.03
CA SER A 115 -21.18 21.98 13.32
C SER A 115 -20.50 21.26 14.48
N ALA A 116 -19.40 20.56 14.22
CA ALA A 116 -18.63 19.82 15.22
C ALA A 116 -17.75 20.77 16.06
N PRO A 117 -17.35 20.35 17.27
CA PRO A 117 -16.35 21.08 18.05
C PRO A 117 -15.10 21.38 17.22
N GLU A 118 -14.48 22.55 17.46
CA GLU A 118 -13.21 22.88 16.80
C GLU A 118 -12.11 21.88 17.15
N ASP A 119 -12.19 21.31 18.32
CA ASP A 119 -11.25 20.32 18.85
C ASP A 119 -11.87 18.93 18.87
N CYS A 120 -11.68 18.17 17.77
CA CYS A 120 -12.05 16.76 17.65
C CYS A 120 -11.08 16.02 16.72
N VAL A 121 -10.94 14.72 16.95
CA VAL A 121 -9.98 13.87 16.19
C VAL A 121 -10.37 13.71 14.73
N GLU A 122 -11.66 13.79 14.39
CA GLU A 122 -12.20 13.67 13.05
C GLU A 122 -11.70 14.79 12.11
N ARG A 123 -11.36 15.96 12.64
CA ARG A 123 -10.69 17.02 11.88
C ARG A 123 -9.28 16.61 11.45
N GLY A 124 -8.60 15.78 12.24
CA GLY A 124 -7.34 15.17 11.85
C GLY A 124 -7.51 14.17 10.71
N TYR A 125 -8.52 13.30 10.80
CA TYR A 125 -8.86 12.38 9.71
C TYR A 125 -9.22 13.10 8.41
N LEU A 126 -9.86 14.28 8.47
CA LEU A 126 -10.15 15.08 7.29
C LEU A 126 -8.90 15.64 6.59
N LEU A 127 -7.76 15.69 7.28
CA LEU A 127 -6.49 16.08 6.65
C LEU A 127 -5.94 14.98 5.71
N LEU A 128 -6.26 13.71 5.93
CA LEU A 128 -5.75 12.61 5.09
C LEU A 128 -6.15 12.74 3.61
N PRO A 129 -7.41 13.01 3.22
CA PRO A 129 -7.75 13.30 1.83
C PRO A 129 -7.05 14.54 1.26
N ARG A 130 -6.74 15.54 2.09
CA ARG A 130 -5.97 16.72 1.65
C ARG A 130 -4.53 16.33 1.35
N MET A 131 -3.90 15.52 2.22
CA MET A 131 -2.56 14.99 1.95
C MET A 131 -2.52 14.21 0.63
N LEU A 132 -3.53 13.36 0.36
CA LEU A 132 -3.62 12.62 -0.90
C LEU A 132 -3.69 13.55 -2.11
N ARG A 133 -4.45 14.64 -2.04
CA ARG A 133 -4.50 15.65 -3.11
C ARG A 133 -3.15 16.31 -3.35
N HIS A 134 -2.42 16.70 -2.29
CA HIS A 134 -1.07 17.25 -2.41
C HIS A 134 -0.08 16.22 -2.98
N VAL A 135 -0.19 14.94 -2.59
CA VAL A 135 0.61 13.85 -3.20
C VAL A 135 0.37 13.77 -4.69
N MET A 136 -0.89 13.80 -5.14
CA MET A 136 -1.24 13.73 -6.56
C MET A 136 -0.83 14.99 -7.35
N ALA A 137 -0.72 16.14 -6.67
CA ALA A 137 -0.24 17.39 -7.24
C ALA A 137 1.30 17.54 -7.16
N HIS A 138 2.02 16.55 -6.61
CA HIS A 138 3.46 16.61 -6.33
C HIS A 138 3.89 17.76 -5.41
N GLU A 139 3.01 18.23 -4.53
CA GLU A 139 3.23 19.28 -3.55
C GLU A 139 3.72 18.66 -2.22
N PHE A 140 4.92 18.09 -2.22
CA PHE A 140 5.39 17.25 -1.12
C PHE A 140 5.71 18.02 0.17
N GLU A 141 6.10 19.29 0.10
CA GLU A 141 6.26 20.17 1.27
C GLU A 141 4.92 20.36 2.00
N ASP A 142 3.83 20.57 1.26
CA ASP A 142 2.49 20.68 1.83
C ASP A 142 2.04 19.35 2.47
N VAL A 143 2.41 18.20 1.87
CA VAL A 143 2.17 16.88 2.49
C VAL A 143 2.88 16.78 3.83
N VAL A 144 4.14 17.24 3.92
CA VAL A 144 4.92 17.20 5.17
C VAL A 144 4.28 18.06 6.24
N GLU A 145 3.83 19.29 5.89
CA GLU A 145 3.17 20.21 6.83
C GLU A 145 1.83 19.64 7.31
N VAL A 146 0.94 19.30 6.37
CA VAL A 146 -0.40 18.80 6.69
C VAL A 146 -0.32 17.48 7.43
N GLY A 147 0.62 16.60 7.07
CA GLY A 147 0.88 15.32 7.74
C GLY A 147 1.34 15.51 9.19
N GLY A 148 2.25 16.44 9.42
CA GLY A 148 2.67 16.79 10.78
C GLY A 148 1.50 17.23 11.67
N ARG A 149 0.63 18.09 11.14
CA ARG A 149 -0.58 18.54 11.84
C ARG A 149 -1.56 17.38 12.12
N ALA A 150 -1.78 16.49 11.18
CA ALA A 150 -2.65 15.34 11.35
C ALA A 150 -2.10 14.36 12.42
N ALA A 151 -0.80 14.10 12.38
CA ALA A 151 -0.13 13.24 13.37
C ALA A 151 -0.17 13.87 14.76
N ASP A 152 -0.02 15.20 14.90
CA ASP A 152 -0.15 15.93 16.19
C ASP A 152 -1.55 15.79 16.77
N ILE A 153 -2.60 15.92 15.94
CA ILE A 153 -3.98 15.70 16.36
C ILE A 153 -4.15 14.26 16.86
N GLY A 154 -3.68 13.27 16.09
CA GLY A 154 -3.73 11.86 16.49
C GLY A 154 -3.07 11.62 17.84
N ARG A 155 -1.86 12.15 18.07
CA ARG A 155 -1.15 12.05 19.37
C ARG A 155 -1.92 12.70 20.50
N ARG A 156 -2.46 13.90 20.28
CA ARG A 156 -3.21 14.67 21.28
C ARG A 156 -4.49 13.95 21.73
N PHE A 157 -5.19 13.31 20.81
CA PHE A 157 -6.42 12.56 21.12
C PHE A 157 -6.17 11.09 21.45
N GLY A 158 -4.92 10.63 21.45
CA GLY A 158 -4.57 9.22 21.71
C GLY A 158 -5.11 8.28 20.63
N ASP A 159 -5.22 8.76 19.38
CA ASP A 159 -5.63 7.97 18.23
C ASP A 159 -4.39 7.50 17.45
N PRO A 160 -3.94 6.25 17.68
CA PRO A 160 -2.73 5.74 17.05
C PRO A 160 -2.90 5.50 15.55
N ASP A 161 -4.10 5.18 15.09
CA ASP A 161 -4.38 4.96 13.66
C ASP A 161 -4.18 6.24 12.86
N LEU A 162 -4.76 7.35 13.30
CA LEU A 162 -4.56 8.65 12.65
C LEU A 162 -3.08 9.05 12.68
N SER A 163 -2.39 8.89 13.82
CA SER A 163 -0.98 9.22 13.95
C SER A 163 -0.13 8.45 12.95
N ALA A 164 -0.37 7.14 12.81
CA ALA A 164 0.39 6.28 11.93
C ALA A 164 0.10 6.56 10.45
N LEU A 165 -1.17 6.73 10.06
CA LEU A 165 -1.57 7.06 8.69
C LEU A 165 -0.99 8.39 8.21
N ALA A 166 -0.99 9.40 9.08
CA ALA A 166 -0.41 10.70 8.76
C ALA A 166 1.12 10.63 8.68
N ALA A 167 1.77 10.03 9.67
CA ALA A 167 3.23 9.96 9.73
C ALA A 167 3.84 9.13 8.58
N GLN A 168 3.24 8.01 8.19
CA GLN A 168 3.74 7.22 7.05
C GLN A 168 3.63 7.99 5.72
N THR A 169 2.54 8.74 5.50
CA THR A 169 2.38 9.57 4.30
C THR A 169 3.35 10.75 4.31
N GLN A 170 3.55 11.37 5.47
CA GLN A 170 4.57 12.42 5.67
C GLN A 170 5.98 11.88 5.38
N ALA A 171 6.32 10.70 5.86
CA ALA A 171 7.61 10.06 5.63
C ALA A 171 7.86 9.81 4.14
N ARG A 172 6.84 9.32 3.42
CA ARG A 172 6.93 9.12 1.95
C ARG A 172 7.17 10.44 1.21
N ALA A 173 6.53 11.53 1.64
CA ALA A 173 6.78 12.86 1.09
C ALA A 173 8.22 13.35 1.37
N LEU A 174 8.75 13.09 2.56
CA LEU A 174 10.16 13.39 2.87
C LEU A 174 11.13 12.65 1.94
N LEU A 175 10.84 11.38 1.62
CA LEU A 175 11.63 10.64 0.63
C LEU A 175 11.59 11.33 -0.74
N ARG A 176 10.41 11.77 -1.21
CA ARG A 176 10.25 12.51 -2.49
C ARG A 176 10.98 13.86 -2.52
N LEU A 177 11.20 14.45 -1.36
CA LEU A 177 12.00 15.67 -1.19
C LEU A 177 13.50 15.40 -1.01
N SER A 178 13.97 14.18 -1.27
CA SER A 178 15.35 13.74 -1.03
C SER A 178 15.82 13.90 0.44
N ARG A 179 14.88 14.01 1.39
CA ARG A 179 15.16 14.00 2.83
C ARG A 179 15.13 12.56 3.35
N THR A 180 15.97 11.73 2.74
CA THR A 180 15.90 10.26 2.85
C THR A 180 16.06 9.76 4.28
N ASP A 181 17.06 10.26 5.02
CA ASP A 181 17.30 9.83 6.40
C ASP A 181 16.14 10.19 7.33
N GLU A 182 15.52 11.35 7.13
CA GLU A 182 14.36 11.76 7.92
C GLU A 182 13.14 10.89 7.59
N GLY A 183 12.89 10.66 6.31
CA GLY A 183 11.78 9.81 5.84
C GLY A 183 11.91 8.38 6.36
N LEU A 184 13.07 7.74 6.18
CA LEU A 184 13.30 6.37 6.64
C LEU A 184 13.23 6.24 8.17
N ARG A 185 13.75 7.22 8.92
CA ARG A 185 13.64 7.24 10.39
C ARG A 185 12.19 7.36 10.83
N LEU A 186 11.39 8.22 10.19
CA LEU A 186 9.98 8.36 10.52
C LEU A 186 9.18 7.08 10.18
N LEU A 187 9.53 6.38 9.10
CA LEU A 187 8.96 5.04 8.80
C LEU A 187 9.30 4.04 9.89
N ASP A 188 10.55 3.99 10.37
CA ASP A 188 10.95 3.12 11.48
C ASP A 188 10.18 3.46 12.78
N GLU A 189 9.95 4.75 13.08
CA GLU A 189 9.15 5.19 14.23
C GLU A 189 7.68 4.72 14.14
N VAL A 190 7.08 4.81 12.96
CA VAL A 190 5.70 4.31 12.74
C VAL A 190 5.63 2.81 12.97
N MET A 191 6.65 2.06 12.56
CA MET A 191 6.71 0.60 12.75
C MET A 191 6.75 0.18 14.22
N ILE A 192 7.20 1.03 15.15
CA ILE A 192 7.09 0.77 16.59
C ILE A 192 5.62 0.65 17.02
N SER A 193 4.73 1.46 16.44
CA SER A 193 3.29 1.37 16.72
C SER A 193 2.65 0.11 16.12
N VAL A 194 3.13 -0.33 14.96
CA VAL A 194 2.72 -1.59 14.30
C VAL A 194 3.09 -2.79 15.16
N THR A 195 4.39 -2.94 15.47
CA THR A 195 4.91 -4.08 16.24
C THR A 195 4.42 -4.10 17.69
N GLY A 196 4.05 -2.94 18.23
CA GLY A 196 3.41 -2.80 19.55
C GLY A 196 1.91 -3.14 19.56
N SER A 197 1.34 -3.63 18.45
CA SER A 197 -0.09 -4.00 18.31
C SER A 197 -1.06 -2.89 18.74
N ARG A 198 -0.71 -1.63 18.49
CA ARG A 198 -1.51 -0.46 18.89
C ARG A 198 -2.49 -0.02 17.81
N LEU A 199 -2.29 -0.46 16.58
CA LEU A 199 -3.09 -0.06 15.43
C LEU A 199 -4.23 -1.04 15.17
N SER A 200 -5.31 -0.54 14.56
CA SER A 200 -6.34 -1.42 14.00
C SER A 200 -5.75 -2.31 12.91
N PRO A 201 -6.30 -3.51 12.69
CA PRO A 201 -5.74 -4.46 11.71
C PRO A 201 -5.65 -3.88 10.28
N MET A 202 -6.65 -3.10 9.88
CA MET A 202 -6.64 -2.44 8.56
C MET A 202 -5.49 -1.43 8.45
N VAL A 203 -5.30 -0.58 9.46
CA VAL A 203 -4.22 0.42 9.46
C VAL A 203 -2.85 -0.26 9.56
N THR A 204 -2.74 -1.34 10.33
CA THR A 204 -1.53 -2.16 10.40
C THR A 204 -1.08 -2.60 9.01
N GLY A 205 -1.96 -3.20 8.22
CA GLY A 205 -1.64 -3.65 6.87
C GLY A 205 -1.29 -2.48 5.92
N LEU A 206 -2.05 -1.38 5.96
CA LEU A 206 -1.77 -0.18 5.15
C LEU A 206 -0.39 0.41 5.45
N VAL A 207 0.00 0.46 6.72
CA VAL A 207 1.30 0.97 7.15
C VAL A 207 2.43 0.05 6.68
N TYR A 208 2.29 -1.27 6.84
CA TYR A 208 3.28 -2.21 6.30
C TYR A 208 3.54 -2.00 4.81
N CYS A 209 2.46 -1.91 4.01
CA CYS A 209 2.58 -1.67 2.57
C CYS A 209 3.35 -0.39 2.27
N SER A 210 2.98 0.71 2.89
CA SER A 210 3.61 2.02 2.66
C SER A 210 5.07 2.06 3.08
N VAL A 211 5.41 1.43 4.22
CA VAL A 211 6.80 1.35 4.72
C VAL A 211 7.66 0.53 3.77
N LEU A 212 7.16 -0.62 3.31
CA LEU A 212 7.88 -1.47 2.36
C LEU A 212 8.10 -0.76 1.03
N GLU A 213 7.07 -0.11 0.47
CA GLU A 213 7.23 0.70 -0.75
C GLU A 213 8.31 1.79 -0.59
N GLY A 214 8.32 2.51 0.55
CA GLY A 214 9.37 3.51 0.83
C GLY A 214 10.78 2.90 0.93
N CYS A 215 10.89 1.70 1.50
CA CYS A 215 12.15 0.97 1.54
C CYS A 215 12.62 0.51 0.16
N TYR A 216 11.69 0.09 -0.72
CA TYR A 216 12.03 -0.31 -2.10
C TYR A 216 12.43 0.88 -2.95
N GLU A 217 11.70 1.98 -2.91
CA GLU A 217 12.04 3.21 -3.64
C GLU A 217 13.43 3.74 -3.31
N THR A 218 13.83 3.63 -2.05
CA THR A 218 15.15 4.06 -1.57
C THR A 218 16.20 2.96 -1.60
N HIS A 219 15.86 1.76 -2.09
CA HIS A 219 16.70 0.55 -2.04
C HIS A 219 17.30 0.26 -0.64
N ALA A 220 16.56 0.56 0.40
CA ALA A 220 16.90 0.25 1.78
C ALA A 220 16.67 -1.25 2.08
N ILE A 221 17.34 -2.13 1.34
CA ILE A 221 17.07 -3.59 1.26
C ILE A 221 17.08 -4.28 2.62
N LYS A 222 18.00 -3.88 3.52
CA LYS A 222 18.05 -4.48 4.88
C LYS A 222 16.80 -4.14 5.70
N ARG A 223 16.27 -2.90 5.57
CA ARG A 223 15.01 -2.51 6.21
C ARG A 223 13.83 -3.23 5.56
N ALA A 224 13.77 -3.24 4.23
CA ALA A 224 12.76 -3.97 3.49
C ALA A 224 12.68 -5.44 3.91
N ALA A 225 13.81 -6.14 4.01
CA ALA A 225 13.87 -7.52 4.45
C ALA A 225 13.35 -7.70 5.90
N ALA A 226 13.77 -6.85 6.84
CA ALA A 226 13.33 -6.92 8.22
C ALA A 226 11.80 -6.68 8.36
N TRP A 227 11.26 -5.66 7.68
CA TRP A 227 9.83 -5.36 7.73
C TRP A 227 8.98 -6.35 6.93
N THR A 228 9.51 -6.94 5.84
CA THR A 228 8.85 -8.04 5.12
C THR A 228 8.74 -9.29 6.01
N GLN A 229 9.77 -9.61 6.80
CA GLN A 229 9.67 -10.69 7.78
C GLN A 229 8.60 -10.41 8.83
N SER A 230 8.59 -9.20 9.38
CA SER A 230 7.57 -8.79 10.36
C SER A 230 6.15 -8.83 9.80
N LEU A 231 5.96 -8.43 8.52
CA LEU A 231 4.67 -8.58 7.83
C LEU A 231 4.29 -10.05 7.63
N THR A 232 5.26 -10.90 7.28
CA THR A 232 5.04 -12.35 7.12
C THR A 232 4.56 -12.98 8.41
N ASP A 233 5.19 -12.63 9.54
CA ASP A 233 4.81 -13.12 10.86
C ASP A 233 3.39 -12.64 11.22
N TRP A 234 3.09 -11.36 10.99
CA TRP A 234 1.76 -10.78 11.23
C TRP A 234 0.66 -11.41 10.37
N CYS A 235 0.92 -11.71 9.09
CA CYS A 235 -0.02 -12.45 8.24
C CYS A 235 -0.17 -13.90 8.69
N GLY A 236 0.93 -14.55 9.10
CA GLY A 236 0.93 -15.95 9.56
C GLY A 236 0.13 -16.19 10.85
N GLU A 237 0.00 -15.18 11.70
CA GLU A 237 -0.85 -15.21 12.89
C GLU A 237 -2.37 -15.16 12.58
N GLN A 238 -2.74 -14.97 11.31
CA GLN A 238 -4.11 -14.72 10.86
C GLN A 238 -4.45 -15.64 9.67
N PRO A 239 -4.73 -16.92 9.90
CA PRO A 239 -4.86 -17.93 8.83
C PRO A 239 -5.95 -17.60 7.79
N ASP A 240 -6.99 -16.86 8.20
CA ASP A 240 -8.12 -16.48 7.34
C ASP A 240 -7.91 -15.13 6.63
N LEU A 241 -6.76 -14.49 6.82
CA LEU A 241 -6.46 -13.19 6.24
C LEU A 241 -6.33 -13.29 4.71
N VAL A 242 -7.17 -12.56 3.99
CA VAL A 242 -7.10 -12.38 2.53
C VAL A 242 -6.51 -11.01 2.18
N ALA A 243 -6.95 -9.96 2.88
CA ALA A 243 -6.37 -8.62 2.71
C ALA A 243 -4.87 -8.63 3.05
N PHE A 244 -4.07 -7.96 2.24
CA PHE A 244 -2.61 -7.84 2.39
C PHE A 244 -1.77 -9.12 2.16
N ASN A 245 -2.39 -10.32 2.10
CA ASN A 245 -1.65 -11.57 1.93
C ASN A 245 -0.88 -11.59 0.59
N ASP A 246 -1.54 -11.24 -0.51
CA ASP A 246 -0.94 -11.22 -1.84
C ASP A 246 0.21 -10.22 -1.92
N GLN A 247 0.05 -9.06 -1.26
CA GLN A 247 1.08 -8.04 -1.19
C GLN A 247 2.28 -8.50 -0.35
N CYS A 248 2.03 -9.21 0.75
CA CYS A 248 3.08 -9.85 1.53
C CYS A 248 3.91 -10.82 0.68
N LEU A 249 3.25 -11.69 -0.09
CA LEU A 249 3.91 -12.64 -0.98
C LEU A 249 4.72 -11.94 -2.08
N ALA A 250 4.17 -10.88 -2.70
CA ALA A 250 4.88 -10.12 -3.74
C ALA A 250 6.15 -9.45 -3.18
N HIS A 251 6.07 -8.79 -2.02
CA HIS A 251 7.23 -8.19 -1.36
C HIS A 251 8.26 -9.24 -0.94
N ARG A 252 7.81 -10.38 -0.42
CA ARG A 252 8.70 -11.47 -0.05
C ARG A 252 9.43 -12.05 -1.25
N SER A 253 8.75 -12.23 -2.37
CA SER A 253 9.36 -12.65 -3.63
C SER A 253 10.49 -11.70 -4.06
N GLU A 254 10.26 -10.39 -3.99
CA GLU A 254 11.26 -9.39 -4.35
C GLU A 254 12.51 -9.47 -3.46
N ILE A 255 12.32 -9.55 -2.14
CA ILE A 255 13.44 -9.69 -1.20
C ILE A 255 14.23 -10.99 -1.45
N LEU A 256 13.54 -12.10 -1.61
CA LEU A 256 14.18 -13.40 -1.88
C LEU A 256 14.96 -13.37 -3.20
N ARG A 257 14.42 -12.73 -4.25
CA ARG A 257 15.13 -12.53 -5.52
C ARG A 257 16.41 -11.73 -5.34
N LEU A 258 16.35 -10.60 -4.62
CA LEU A 258 17.50 -9.75 -4.33
C LEU A 258 18.57 -10.44 -3.46
N GLN A 259 18.17 -11.41 -2.64
CA GLN A 259 19.06 -12.23 -1.83
C GLN A 259 19.62 -13.45 -2.57
N GLY A 260 19.16 -13.71 -3.80
CA GLY A 260 19.61 -14.86 -4.61
C GLY A 260 18.85 -16.17 -4.33
N SER A 261 17.83 -16.16 -3.48
CA SER A 261 16.95 -17.31 -3.19
C SER A 261 15.86 -17.43 -4.27
N TRP A 262 16.28 -17.63 -5.52
CA TRP A 262 15.40 -17.52 -6.70
C TRP A 262 14.29 -18.58 -6.76
N THR A 263 14.49 -19.77 -6.20
CA THR A 263 13.45 -20.81 -6.19
C THR A 263 12.30 -20.44 -5.27
N GLU A 264 12.62 -20.04 -4.06
CA GLU A 264 11.64 -19.57 -3.09
C GLU A 264 10.96 -18.28 -3.56
N ALA A 265 11.72 -17.38 -4.20
CA ALA A 265 11.18 -16.16 -4.79
C ALA A 265 10.14 -16.45 -5.88
N GLU A 266 10.40 -17.44 -6.73
CA GLU A 266 9.47 -17.87 -7.79
C GLU A 266 8.17 -18.44 -7.21
N GLU A 267 8.28 -19.32 -6.22
CA GLU A 267 7.10 -19.89 -5.54
C GLU A 267 6.21 -18.81 -4.93
N GLU A 268 6.81 -17.82 -4.25
CA GLU A 268 6.06 -16.71 -3.67
C GLU A 268 5.43 -15.81 -4.74
N ALA A 269 6.13 -15.52 -5.84
CA ALA A 269 5.57 -14.75 -6.95
C ALA A 269 4.39 -15.46 -7.63
N GLN A 270 4.48 -16.77 -7.84
CA GLN A 270 3.39 -17.56 -8.41
C GLN A 270 2.15 -17.52 -7.51
N ARG A 271 2.33 -17.73 -6.20
CA ARG A 271 1.24 -17.68 -5.22
C ARG A 271 0.57 -16.29 -5.18
N ALA A 272 1.36 -15.21 -5.22
CA ALA A 272 0.84 -13.84 -5.26
C ALA A 272 0.07 -13.56 -6.56
N GLY A 273 0.53 -14.07 -7.70
CA GLY A 273 -0.12 -13.92 -9.00
C GLY A 273 -1.44 -14.71 -9.13
N GLU A 274 -1.53 -15.88 -8.49
CA GLU A 274 -2.73 -16.74 -8.51
C GLU A 274 -3.86 -16.19 -7.63
N ALA A 275 -3.53 -15.56 -6.52
CA ALA A 275 -4.51 -14.94 -5.62
C ALA A 275 -5.30 -13.78 -6.25
N GLY A 276 -4.84 -13.23 -7.35
CA GLY A 276 -5.52 -12.60 -8.50
C GLY A 276 -6.52 -11.48 -8.27
N ALA A 277 -6.75 -11.01 -7.05
CA ALA A 277 -7.87 -10.11 -6.79
C ALA A 277 -7.53 -8.60 -6.92
N ARG A 278 -6.26 -8.22 -7.04
CA ARG A 278 -5.83 -6.82 -7.15
C ARG A 278 -4.83 -6.67 -8.27
N PHE A 279 -5.24 -6.05 -9.38
CA PHE A 279 -4.42 -5.89 -10.60
C PHE A 279 -2.99 -5.41 -10.36
N GLN A 280 -2.77 -4.43 -9.49
CA GLN A 280 -1.43 -3.90 -9.20
C GLN A 280 -0.51 -4.93 -8.52
N ILE A 281 -1.03 -5.76 -7.62
CA ILE A 281 -0.24 -6.79 -6.94
C ILE A 281 0.10 -7.94 -7.88
N ALA A 282 -0.85 -8.36 -8.72
CA ALA A 282 -0.61 -9.36 -9.75
C ALA A 282 0.49 -8.88 -10.73
N ALA A 283 0.44 -7.62 -11.15
CA ALA A 283 1.47 -7.03 -12.00
C ALA A 283 2.85 -7.06 -11.32
N GLN A 284 2.95 -6.68 -10.04
CA GLN A 284 4.21 -6.73 -9.29
C GLN A 284 4.73 -8.17 -9.16
N ALA A 285 3.86 -9.11 -8.82
CA ALA A 285 4.22 -10.52 -8.70
C ALA A 285 4.72 -11.09 -10.03
N HIS A 286 4.00 -10.83 -11.13
CA HIS A 286 4.43 -11.23 -12.47
C HIS A 286 5.74 -10.55 -12.89
N TYR A 287 5.96 -9.29 -12.50
CA TYR A 287 7.24 -8.64 -12.75
C TYR A 287 8.41 -9.38 -12.07
N GLN A 288 8.28 -9.74 -10.78
CA GLN A 288 9.30 -10.50 -10.07
C GLN A 288 9.54 -11.88 -10.72
N LEU A 289 8.47 -12.57 -11.13
CA LEU A 289 8.57 -13.84 -11.84
C LEU A 289 9.31 -13.69 -13.18
N GLY A 290 8.97 -12.65 -13.96
CA GLY A 290 9.65 -12.36 -15.22
C GLY A 290 11.14 -12.07 -15.05
N GLU A 291 11.51 -11.32 -14.01
CA GLU A 291 12.91 -11.06 -13.66
C GLU A 291 13.68 -12.34 -13.30
N ILE A 292 13.08 -13.23 -12.51
CA ILE A 292 13.69 -14.52 -12.14
C ILE A 292 13.91 -15.38 -13.39
N GLN A 293 12.90 -15.49 -14.26
CA GLN A 293 12.99 -16.26 -15.51
C GLN A 293 14.06 -15.69 -16.44
N ARG A 294 14.11 -14.36 -16.59
CA ARG A 294 15.13 -13.68 -17.41
C ARG A 294 16.55 -13.95 -16.86
N MET A 295 16.76 -13.82 -15.56
CA MET A 295 18.08 -14.07 -14.93
C MET A 295 18.51 -15.53 -15.03
N ARG A 296 17.59 -16.49 -15.07
CA ARG A 296 17.87 -17.91 -15.32
C ARG A 296 18.10 -18.23 -16.81
N GLY A 297 17.87 -17.29 -17.71
CA GLY A 297 18.00 -17.46 -19.16
C GLY A 297 16.79 -18.08 -19.84
N ASP A 298 15.66 -18.27 -19.15
CA ASP A 298 14.39 -18.69 -19.76
C ASP A 298 13.69 -17.48 -20.38
N LEU A 299 14.27 -16.99 -21.47
CA LEU A 299 13.84 -15.76 -22.14
C LEU A 299 12.42 -15.87 -22.73
N ALA A 300 12.01 -17.09 -23.14
CA ALA A 300 10.68 -17.32 -23.68
C ALA A 300 9.59 -17.23 -22.60
N ALA A 301 9.81 -17.81 -21.43
CA ALA A 301 8.90 -17.69 -20.30
C ALA A 301 8.86 -16.24 -19.78
N ALA A 302 10.02 -15.58 -19.65
CA ALA A 302 10.10 -14.18 -19.22
C ALA A 302 9.27 -13.26 -20.14
N GLU A 303 9.34 -13.44 -21.46
CA GLU A 303 8.55 -12.64 -22.42
C GLU A 303 7.04 -12.80 -22.21
N GLN A 304 6.58 -14.03 -21.98
CA GLN A 304 5.16 -14.28 -21.71
C GLN A 304 4.72 -13.65 -20.39
N THR A 305 5.57 -13.75 -19.38
CA THR A 305 5.30 -13.21 -18.04
C THR A 305 5.27 -11.67 -18.06
N TYR A 306 6.19 -11.00 -18.74
CA TYR A 306 6.15 -9.53 -18.86
C TYR A 306 4.93 -9.03 -19.67
N ARG A 307 4.44 -9.79 -20.64
CA ARG A 307 3.16 -9.47 -21.31
C ARG A 307 2.00 -9.49 -20.31
N ARG A 308 2.02 -10.40 -19.34
CA ARG A 308 1.01 -10.42 -18.26
C ARG A 308 1.10 -9.19 -17.37
N VAL A 309 2.31 -8.73 -17.02
CA VAL A 309 2.48 -7.47 -16.28
C VAL A 309 1.70 -6.33 -16.92
N SER A 310 1.83 -6.16 -18.25
CA SER A 310 1.12 -5.11 -18.98
C SER A 310 -0.41 -5.33 -19.01
N LEU A 311 -0.86 -6.59 -19.13
CA LEU A 311 -2.30 -6.91 -19.08
C LEU A 311 -2.92 -6.64 -17.71
N ASP A 312 -2.13 -6.78 -16.65
CA ASP A 312 -2.52 -6.49 -15.27
C ASP A 312 -2.37 -4.98 -14.93
N GLY A 313 -2.07 -4.15 -15.94
CA GLY A 313 -1.95 -2.69 -15.78
C GLY A 313 -0.64 -2.21 -15.15
N GLY A 314 0.37 -3.08 -15.06
CA GLY A 314 1.72 -2.72 -14.60
C GLY A 314 2.65 -2.31 -15.74
N ASP A 315 3.78 -1.71 -15.37
CA ASP A 315 4.88 -1.41 -16.29
C ASP A 315 5.93 -2.54 -16.21
N PRO A 316 6.25 -3.23 -17.34
CA PRO A 316 7.26 -4.28 -17.36
C PRO A 316 8.70 -3.74 -17.51
N MET A 317 8.91 -2.41 -17.44
CA MET A 317 10.24 -1.81 -17.54
C MET A 317 10.95 -1.79 -16.17
N PRO A 318 12.29 -1.92 -16.14
CA PRO A 318 13.22 -2.13 -17.28
C PRO A 318 13.32 -3.58 -17.76
N GLY A 319 12.61 -4.53 -17.15
CA GLY A 319 12.76 -5.98 -17.39
C GLY A 319 12.63 -6.37 -18.86
N VAL A 320 11.64 -5.82 -19.59
CA VAL A 320 11.45 -6.08 -21.02
C VAL A 320 12.62 -5.57 -21.87
N ALA A 321 13.18 -4.42 -21.55
CA ALA A 321 14.33 -3.89 -22.29
C ALA A 321 15.57 -4.79 -22.07
N LEU A 322 15.82 -5.20 -20.84
CA LEU A 322 16.90 -6.12 -20.50
C LEU A 322 16.69 -7.53 -21.13
N LEU A 323 15.43 -7.97 -21.26
CA LEU A 323 15.10 -9.18 -22.01
C LEU A 323 15.45 -9.05 -23.49
N ARG A 324 15.09 -7.95 -24.13
CA ARG A 324 15.45 -7.67 -25.54
C ARG A 324 16.96 -7.63 -25.75
N LEU A 325 17.67 -7.01 -24.79
CA LEU A 325 19.14 -6.99 -24.81
C LEU A 325 19.70 -8.43 -24.75
N ALA A 326 19.20 -9.26 -23.84
CA ALA A 326 19.61 -10.67 -23.74
C ALA A 326 19.28 -11.50 -25.01
N GLN A 327 18.25 -11.11 -25.75
CA GLN A 327 17.90 -11.68 -27.06
C GLN A 327 18.76 -11.15 -28.23
N GLY A 328 19.72 -10.24 -27.99
CA GLY A 328 20.59 -9.62 -29.00
C GLY A 328 19.96 -8.42 -29.73
N ASN A 329 18.85 -7.89 -29.27
CA ASN A 329 18.12 -6.78 -29.88
C ASN A 329 18.38 -5.45 -29.16
N ALA A 330 19.65 -5.02 -29.11
CA ALA A 330 20.08 -3.84 -28.34
C ALA A 330 19.37 -2.54 -28.78
N ASP A 331 19.18 -2.32 -30.09
CA ASP A 331 18.52 -1.11 -30.61
C ASP A 331 17.05 -1.02 -30.17
N ALA A 332 16.31 -2.14 -30.22
CA ALA A 332 14.92 -2.20 -29.76
C ALA A 332 14.81 -2.04 -28.23
N ALA A 333 15.76 -2.59 -27.48
CA ALA A 333 15.87 -2.40 -26.05
C ALA A 333 16.10 -0.92 -25.69
N PHE A 334 17.05 -0.28 -26.37
CA PHE A 334 17.37 1.12 -26.17
C PHE A 334 16.19 2.04 -26.46
N THR A 335 15.55 1.89 -27.63
CA THR A 335 14.40 2.73 -28.00
C THR A 335 13.30 2.66 -26.95
N SER A 336 12.90 1.46 -26.54
CA SER A 336 11.80 1.29 -25.57
C SER A 336 12.15 1.83 -24.17
N LEU A 337 13.40 1.73 -23.77
CA LEU A 337 13.84 2.22 -22.46
C LEU A 337 14.01 3.74 -22.43
N ALA A 338 14.49 4.32 -23.56
CA ALA A 338 14.56 5.77 -23.74
C ALA A 338 13.16 6.42 -23.70
N ASP A 339 12.17 5.80 -24.34
CA ASP A 339 10.77 6.24 -24.28
C ASP A 339 10.24 6.22 -22.84
N SER A 340 10.44 5.12 -22.11
CA SER A 340 10.03 5.01 -20.70
C SER A 340 10.73 6.03 -19.80
N LEU A 341 12.02 6.28 -20.02
CA LEU A 341 12.76 7.30 -19.26
C LEU A 341 12.26 8.72 -19.57
N ALA A 342 11.88 9.00 -20.82
CA ALA A 342 11.33 10.30 -21.21
C ALA A 342 9.95 10.57 -20.58
N GLU A 343 9.14 9.54 -20.39
CA GLU A 343 7.82 9.63 -19.73
C GLU A 343 7.93 9.70 -18.21
N ALA A 344 8.99 9.15 -17.64
CA ALA A 344 9.19 9.10 -16.19
C ALA A 344 9.57 10.50 -15.66
N THR A 345 8.67 11.11 -14.91
CA THR A 345 8.89 12.42 -14.26
C THR A 345 9.31 12.29 -12.79
N ASP A 346 9.03 11.16 -12.15
CA ASP A 346 9.36 10.89 -10.77
C ASP A 346 10.84 10.49 -10.64
N PRO A 347 11.65 11.17 -9.80
CA PRO A 347 13.07 10.86 -9.63
C PRO A 347 13.36 9.43 -9.19
N PHE A 348 12.48 8.84 -8.35
CA PHE A 348 12.66 7.45 -7.91
C PHE A 348 12.35 6.43 -9.00
N VAL A 349 11.42 6.72 -9.90
CA VAL A 349 11.18 5.89 -11.08
C VAL A 349 12.36 6.01 -12.05
N ARG A 350 12.84 7.23 -12.27
CA ARG A 350 13.97 7.48 -13.16
C ARG A 350 15.23 6.75 -12.72
N ILE A 351 15.61 6.87 -11.43
CA ILE A 351 16.83 6.24 -10.94
C ILE A 351 16.78 4.71 -11.00
N GLN A 352 15.60 4.11 -10.94
CA GLN A 352 15.44 2.66 -11.12
C GLN A 352 15.63 2.21 -12.58
N LEU A 353 15.37 3.08 -13.55
CA LEU A 353 15.56 2.80 -14.98
C LEU A 353 17.01 3.01 -15.42
N MET A 354 17.71 3.99 -14.83
CA MET A 354 19.03 4.47 -15.29
C MET A 354 20.11 3.38 -15.39
N PRO A 355 20.28 2.43 -14.44
CA PRO A 355 21.27 1.37 -14.60
C PRO A 355 21.04 0.55 -15.87
N ALA A 356 19.78 0.22 -16.19
CA ALA A 356 19.43 -0.49 -17.40
C ALA A 356 19.62 0.39 -18.66
N VAL A 357 19.34 1.70 -18.56
CA VAL A 357 19.61 2.65 -19.66
C VAL A 357 21.09 2.68 -20.00
N VAL A 358 21.97 2.77 -19.00
CA VAL A 358 23.43 2.78 -19.22
C VAL A 358 23.87 1.47 -19.88
N GLU A 359 23.45 0.31 -19.35
CA GLU A 359 23.82 -0.99 -19.90
C GLU A 359 23.35 -1.15 -21.36
N VAL A 360 22.09 -0.84 -21.63
CA VAL A 360 21.49 -1.01 -22.95
C VAL A 360 22.04 -0.01 -23.95
N ALA A 361 22.28 1.25 -23.55
CA ALA A 361 22.85 2.28 -24.40
C ALA A 361 24.30 1.95 -24.82
N ILE A 362 25.12 1.41 -23.92
CA ILE A 362 26.46 0.92 -24.25
C ILE A 362 26.36 -0.20 -25.29
N ALA A 363 25.47 -1.17 -25.12
CA ALA A 363 25.29 -2.28 -26.04
C ALA A 363 24.75 -1.85 -27.42
N ALA A 364 23.94 -0.79 -27.47
CA ALA A 364 23.43 -0.16 -28.68
C ALA A 364 24.40 0.87 -29.29
N HIS A 365 25.61 1.01 -28.75
CA HIS A 365 26.61 2.02 -29.18
C HIS A 365 26.14 3.49 -29.05
N ALA A 366 25.13 3.77 -28.23
CA ALA A 366 24.59 5.11 -27.90
C ALA A 366 25.35 5.72 -26.70
N LEU A 367 26.65 5.92 -26.85
CA LEU A 367 27.56 6.36 -25.76
C LEU A 367 27.21 7.74 -25.18
N PRO A 368 26.76 8.74 -25.96
CA PRO A 368 26.34 10.03 -25.39
C PRO A 368 25.18 9.87 -24.41
N GLU A 369 24.18 9.06 -24.75
CA GLU A 369 22.99 8.79 -23.93
C GLU A 369 23.35 7.97 -22.68
N ALA A 370 24.27 7.02 -22.79
CA ALA A 370 24.82 6.30 -21.64
C ALA A 370 25.50 7.24 -20.66
N THR A 371 26.33 8.17 -21.17
CA THR A 371 27.01 9.18 -20.35
C THR A 371 26.01 10.10 -19.66
N GLN A 372 25.02 10.60 -20.39
CA GLN A 372 23.97 11.46 -19.83
C GLN A 372 23.19 10.75 -18.70
N ALA A 373 22.82 9.48 -18.91
CA ALA A 373 22.11 8.69 -17.89
C ALA A 373 22.98 8.45 -16.64
N ALA A 374 24.28 8.20 -16.82
CA ALA A 374 25.21 8.03 -15.70
C ALA A 374 25.42 9.34 -14.91
N GLU A 375 25.50 10.47 -15.60
CA GLU A 375 25.59 11.79 -14.96
C GLU A 375 24.33 12.11 -14.14
N GLU A 376 23.14 11.92 -14.75
CA GLU A 376 21.86 12.11 -14.05
C GLU A 376 21.73 11.15 -12.86
N MET A 377 22.15 9.89 -13.02
CA MET A 377 22.14 8.90 -11.93
C MET A 377 23.01 9.36 -10.76
N SER A 378 24.19 9.94 -11.04
CA SER A 378 25.08 10.49 -10.01
C SER A 378 24.43 11.67 -9.28
N GLU A 379 23.78 12.59 -9.99
CA GLU A 379 23.08 13.74 -9.39
C GLU A 379 21.95 13.28 -8.45
N VAL A 380 21.13 12.30 -8.88
CA VAL A 380 20.05 11.76 -8.07
C VAL A 380 20.59 10.97 -6.88
N ALA A 381 21.68 10.21 -7.07
CA ALA A 381 22.33 9.46 -5.99
C ALA A 381 22.87 10.38 -4.90
N ASP A 382 23.52 11.47 -5.27
CA ASP A 382 24.01 12.50 -4.35
C ASP A 382 22.87 13.19 -3.59
N ALA A 383 21.78 13.50 -4.30
CA ALA A 383 20.60 14.12 -3.70
C ALA A 383 19.86 13.20 -2.71
N THR A 384 19.73 11.91 -3.02
CA THR A 384 19.04 10.93 -2.17
C THR A 384 19.92 10.39 -1.05
N GLY A 385 21.24 10.34 -1.24
CA GLY A 385 22.24 9.88 -0.26
C GLY A 385 22.13 8.40 0.12
N THR A 386 21.33 7.58 -0.62
CA THR A 386 21.19 6.16 -0.28
C THR A 386 22.42 5.36 -0.72
N ALA A 387 22.85 4.41 0.11
CA ALA A 387 24.02 3.58 -0.20
C ALA A 387 23.88 2.80 -1.53
N ALA A 388 22.67 2.41 -1.90
CA ALA A 388 22.42 1.69 -3.14
C ALA A 388 22.53 2.61 -4.36
N HIS A 389 21.93 3.81 -4.31
CA HIS A 389 22.01 4.76 -5.42
C HIS A 389 23.44 5.24 -5.63
N LEU A 390 24.18 5.51 -4.55
CA LEU A 390 25.61 5.86 -4.63
C LEU A 390 26.44 4.71 -5.25
N ALA A 391 26.17 3.46 -4.86
CA ALA A 391 26.86 2.32 -5.45
C ALA A 391 26.53 2.13 -6.95
N TRP A 392 25.31 2.41 -7.38
CA TRP A 392 24.97 2.39 -8.80
C TRP A 392 25.68 3.47 -9.60
N ALA A 393 25.78 4.68 -9.02
CA ALA A 393 26.47 5.81 -9.66
C ALA A 393 28.00 5.59 -9.78
N GLU A 394 28.59 4.85 -8.85
CA GLU A 394 30.03 4.53 -8.85
C GLU A 394 30.39 3.34 -9.77
N HIS A 395 29.43 2.48 -10.12
CA HIS A 395 29.65 1.27 -10.93
C HIS A 395 29.55 1.57 -12.43
#